data_7b11dff9d5992082f755c66c8fd9aa5b
#
_entry.id   7b11dff9d5992082f755c66c8fd9aa5b
#
_cell.length_a   1.000
_cell.length_b   1.000
_cell.length_c   1.000
_cell.angle_alpha   90.00
_cell.angle_beta   90.00
_cell.angle_gamma   90.00
#
_symmetry.space_group_name_H-M   'P 1'
#
loop_
_entity.id
_entity.type
_entity.pdbx_description
1 polymer ?
#
loop_
_entity_poly.entity_id
_entity_poly.type
_entity_poly.pdbx_seq_one_letter_code
_entity_poly.pdbx_strand_id
1 'polypeptide(L)'
;MDLQTTIYIGVGLSFALYIGIAIWARAGSTSEFYAAGGSVHPIANGMATAADWMSAASFISMAGLISNMGYGGGLFLMGWTGGYVLLAMLLAPYLRKFGKFTVPQFLGGRFYSKSASMVAVFCLLTASLTYIIGQMTGVGVAFSRFLGVSSEVGIYAGMGIVFLYAVFGGMKGITYTQVAQYIVLILA
;
A
#
# COMPACT_ATOMS: atom_id res chain seq x y z
N MET A 1 -22.55 23.87 -9.12
CA MET A 1 -21.27 23.35 -9.61
C MET A 1 -21.58 22.12 -10.43
N ASP A 2 -20.97 21.98 -11.59
CA ASP A 2 -21.11 20.78 -12.40
C ASP A 2 -20.44 19.58 -11.66
N LEU A 3 -21.04 18.39 -11.79
CA LEU A 3 -20.54 17.16 -11.14
C LEU A 3 -19.06 16.91 -11.47
N GLN A 4 -18.68 17.14 -12.73
CA GLN A 4 -17.29 16.97 -13.19
C GLN A 4 -16.32 17.90 -12.46
N THR A 5 -16.70 19.17 -12.28
CA THR A 5 -15.89 20.14 -11.54
C THR A 5 -15.72 19.73 -10.06
N THR A 6 -16.78 19.21 -9.44
CA THR A 6 -16.72 18.71 -8.06
C THR A 6 -15.76 17.53 -7.94
N ILE A 7 -15.78 16.60 -8.89
CA ILE A 7 -14.85 15.45 -8.94
C ILE A 7 -13.41 15.95 -9.06
N TYR A 8 -13.12 16.88 -9.98
CA TYR A 8 -11.75 17.40 -10.16
C TYR A 8 -11.22 18.12 -8.91
N ILE A 9 -12.06 18.90 -8.24
CA ILE A 9 -11.69 19.56 -6.99
C ILE A 9 -11.43 18.52 -5.90
N GLY A 10 -12.30 17.54 -5.73
CA GLY A 10 -12.14 16.49 -4.73
C GLY A 10 -10.87 15.68 -4.93
N VAL A 11 -10.60 15.25 -6.16
CA VAL A 11 -9.38 14.52 -6.52
C VAL A 11 -8.14 15.38 -6.30
N GLY A 12 -8.17 16.65 -6.78
CA GLY A 12 -7.06 17.57 -6.63
C GLY A 12 -6.71 17.87 -5.17
N LEU A 13 -7.71 18.11 -4.32
CA LEU A 13 -7.52 18.33 -2.88
C LEU A 13 -6.97 17.08 -2.18
N SER A 14 -7.46 15.89 -2.54
CA SER A 14 -6.96 14.63 -1.98
C SER A 14 -5.48 14.42 -2.29
N PHE A 15 -5.08 14.61 -3.56
CA PHE A 15 -3.68 14.51 -3.94
C PHE A 15 -2.81 15.58 -3.29
N ALA A 16 -3.27 16.84 -3.21
CA ALA A 16 -2.55 17.91 -2.52
C ALA A 16 -2.32 17.57 -1.04
N LEU A 17 -3.33 17.03 -0.37
CA LEU A 17 -3.23 16.58 1.02
C LEU A 17 -2.18 15.47 1.16
N TYR A 18 -2.24 14.42 0.33
CA TYR A 18 -1.32 13.28 0.44
C TYR A 18 0.12 13.66 0.11
N ILE A 19 0.34 14.47 -0.92
CA ILE A 19 1.66 15.00 -1.26
C ILE A 19 2.17 15.90 -0.14
N GLY A 20 1.33 16.75 0.43
CA GLY A 20 1.67 17.61 1.56
C GLY A 20 2.12 16.81 2.78
N ILE A 21 1.41 15.74 3.13
CA ILE A 21 1.79 14.82 4.22
C ILE A 21 3.11 14.12 3.91
N ALA A 22 3.31 13.64 2.69
CA ALA A 22 4.53 12.95 2.29
C ALA A 22 5.76 13.88 2.38
N ILE A 23 5.64 15.14 1.98
CA ILE A 23 6.69 16.15 2.11
C ILE A 23 6.98 16.48 3.57
N TRP A 24 5.93 16.68 4.37
CA TRP A 24 6.06 16.95 5.80
C TRP A 24 6.72 15.80 6.56
N ALA A 25 6.32 14.57 6.27
CA ALA A 25 6.81 13.35 6.93
C ALA A 25 8.00 12.69 6.21
N ARG A 26 8.70 13.43 5.33
CA ARG A 26 9.82 12.87 4.57
C ARG A 26 10.86 12.20 5.47
N ALA A 27 11.44 11.12 4.98
CA ALA A 27 12.49 10.39 5.68
C ALA A 27 13.81 11.19 5.69
N GLY A 28 14.40 11.40 6.86
CA GLY A 28 15.68 12.08 7.06
C GLY A 28 16.86 11.12 7.30
N SER A 29 16.59 9.82 7.45
CA SER A 29 17.60 8.80 7.70
C SER A 29 17.25 7.48 7.01
N THR A 30 18.25 6.60 6.87
CA THR A 30 18.06 5.26 6.31
C THR A 30 17.03 4.44 7.11
N SER A 31 17.03 4.54 8.42
CA SER A 31 16.07 3.87 9.29
C SER A 31 14.64 4.40 9.08
N GLU A 32 14.47 5.71 8.90
CA GLU A 32 13.18 6.31 8.59
C GLU A 32 12.70 5.93 7.18
N PHE A 33 13.63 5.80 6.24
CA PHE A 33 13.32 5.41 4.87
C PHE A 33 12.82 3.96 4.78
N TYR A 34 13.45 3.00 5.48
CA TYR A 34 13.10 1.57 5.37
C TYR A 34 12.11 1.08 6.42
N ALA A 35 12.04 1.71 7.58
CA ALA A 35 11.23 1.22 8.72
C ALA A 35 10.53 2.33 9.50
N ALA A 36 10.35 3.52 8.92
CA ALA A 36 9.75 4.68 9.57
C ALA A 36 10.37 5.02 10.94
N GLY A 37 11.67 4.73 11.12
CA GLY A 37 12.39 4.91 12.38
C GLY A 37 12.00 3.96 13.51
N GLY A 38 11.08 3.04 13.29
CA GLY A 38 10.57 2.10 14.30
C GLY A 38 9.78 2.75 15.46
N SER A 39 9.47 4.05 15.34
CA SER A 39 8.85 4.87 16.40
C SER A 39 7.39 5.25 16.13
N VAL A 40 6.77 4.67 15.12
CA VAL A 40 5.36 4.95 14.80
C VAL A 40 4.46 4.44 15.90
N HIS A 41 3.53 5.30 16.36
CA HIS A 41 2.59 4.92 17.41
C HIS A 41 1.75 3.70 16.98
N PRO A 42 1.47 2.72 17.87
CA PRO A 42 0.78 1.49 17.51
C PRO A 42 -0.57 1.69 16.81
N ILE A 43 -1.36 2.67 17.24
CA ILE A 43 -2.65 3.00 16.60
C ILE A 43 -2.42 3.51 15.17
N ALA A 44 -1.49 4.44 14.97
CA ALA A 44 -1.17 4.94 13.65
C ALA A 44 -0.64 3.83 12.72
N ASN A 45 0.18 2.92 13.23
CA ASN A 45 0.65 1.76 12.48
C ASN A 45 -0.49 0.81 12.13
N GLY A 46 -1.44 0.59 13.03
CA GLY A 46 -2.64 -0.21 12.76
C GLY A 46 -3.52 0.43 11.67
N MET A 47 -3.74 1.75 11.74
CA MET A 47 -4.48 2.50 10.71
C MET A 47 -3.78 2.41 9.34
N ALA A 48 -2.46 2.58 9.30
CA ALA A 48 -1.69 2.47 8.06
C ALA A 48 -1.76 1.06 7.47
N THR A 49 -1.64 0.02 8.30
CA THR A 49 -1.78 -1.38 7.86
C THR A 49 -3.19 -1.68 7.35
N ALA A 50 -4.22 -1.13 7.99
CA ALA A 50 -5.60 -1.28 7.52
C ALA A 50 -5.82 -0.58 6.18
N ALA A 51 -5.26 0.62 5.97
CA ALA A 51 -5.31 1.32 4.69
C ALA A 51 -4.57 0.56 3.58
N ASP A 52 -3.46 -0.07 3.91
CA ASP A 52 -2.72 -0.91 2.97
C ASP A 52 -3.54 -2.13 2.52
N TRP A 53 -4.29 -2.74 3.43
CA TRP A 53 -5.25 -3.79 3.09
C TRP A 53 -6.39 -3.27 2.21
N MET A 54 -6.89 -2.05 2.44
CA MET A 54 -7.94 -1.36 1.68
C MET A 54 -7.41 -0.81 0.34
N SER A 55 -6.79 -1.66 -0.44
CA SER A 55 -6.15 -1.32 -1.72
C SER A 55 -7.14 -1.38 -2.90
N ALA A 56 -6.68 -1.05 -4.10
CA ALA A 56 -7.44 -1.23 -5.33
C ALA A 56 -7.90 -2.69 -5.53
N ALA A 57 -7.10 -3.65 -5.10
CA ALA A 57 -7.47 -5.06 -5.14
C ALA A 57 -8.69 -5.36 -4.26
N SER A 58 -8.75 -4.83 -3.04
CA SER A 58 -9.87 -5.05 -2.10
C SER A 58 -11.13 -4.29 -2.52
N PHE A 59 -10.99 -3.00 -2.87
CA PHE A 59 -12.14 -2.16 -3.16
C PHE A 59 -12.68 -2.34 -4.57
N ILE A 60 -11.81 -2.36 -5.58
CA ILE A 60 -12.25 -2.40 -6.98
C ILE A 60 -12.41 -3.85 -7.44
N SER A 61 -11.33 -4.66 -7.32
CA SER A 61 -11.33 -6.02 -7.86
C SER A 61 -12.23 -6.95 -7.07
N MET A 62 -12.18 -6.92 -5.73
CA MET A 62 -12.98 -7.81 -4.89
C MET A 62 -14.45 -7.41 -4.87
N ALA A 63 -14.77 -6.13 -4.90
CA ALA A 63 -16.15 -5.68 -5.04
C ALA A 63 -16.76 -6.19 -6.36
N GLY A 64 -16.01 -6.09 -7.47
CA GLY A 64 -16.42 -6.66 -8.76
C GLY A 64 -16.56 -8.19 -8.72
N LEU A 65 -15.63 -8.89 -8.07
CA LEU A 65 -15.69 -10.34 -7.93
C LEU A 65 -16.92 -10.79 -7.12
N ILE A 66 -17.20 -10.13 -6.00
CA ILE A 66 -18.37 -10.43 -5.16
C ILE A 66 -19.65 -10.11 -5.89
N SER A 67 -19.70 -9.01 -6.65
CA SER A 67 -20.86 -8.67 -7.49
C SER A 67 -21.19 -9.76 -8.53
N ASN A 68 -20.16 -10.42 -9.09
CA ASN A 68 -20.34 -11.49 -10.08
C ASN A 68 -20.56 -12.87 -9.46
N MET A 69 -19.85 -13.21 -8.39
CA MET A 69 -19.85 -14.56 -7.79
C MET A 69 -20.74 -14.66 -6.54
N GLY A 70 -21.29 -13.56 -6.07
CA GLY A 70 -22.07 -13.52 -4.85
C GLY A 70 -21.27 -13.94 -3.61
N TYR A 71 -21.89 -14.70 -2.72
CA TYR A 71 -21.26 -15.13 -1.45
C TYR A 71 -19.93 -15.87 -1.63
N GLY A 72 -19.79 -16.66 -2.72
CA GLY A 72 -18.54 -17.36 -3.03
C GLY A 72 -17.32 -16.45 -3.20
N GLY A 73 -17.53 -15.22 -3.71
CA GLY A 73 -16.47 -14.21 -3.80
C GLY A 73 -15.99 -13.71 -2.43
N GLY A 74 -16.85 -13.72 -1.42
CA GLY A 74 -16.50 -13.30 -0.05
C GLY A 74 -15.45 -14.18 0.62
N LEU A 75 -15.30 -15.44 0.21
CA LEU A 75 -14.28 -16.35 0.76
C LEU A 75 -12.84 -15.83 0.54
N PHE A 76 -12.59 -15.15 -0.57
CA PHE A 76 -11.28 -14.57 -0.85
C PHE A 76 -10.93 -13.45 0.16
N LEU A 77 -11.89 -12.59 0.50
CA LEU A 77 -11.69 -11.55 1.53
C LEU A 77 -11.47 -12.14 2.92
N MET A 78 -12.19 -13.20 3.26
CA MET A 78 -12.01 -13.89 4.55
C MET A 78 -10.62 -14.52 4.65
N GLY A 79 -10.13 -15.18 3.60
CA GLY A 79 -8.78 -15.73 3.54
C GLY A 79 -7.71 -14.66 3.67
N TRP A 80 -7.89 -13.55 3.01
CA TRP A 80 -7.00 -12.38 3.07
C TRP A 80 -6.92 -11.80 4.48
N THR A 81 -8.05 -11.52 5.08
CA THR A 81 -8.14 -10.98 6.45
C THR A 81 -7.54 -11.95 7.46
N GLY A 82 -7.84 -13.25 7.33
CA GLY A 82 -7.25 -14.30 8.17
C GLY A 82 -5.73 -14.35 8.06
N GLY A 83 -5.18 -14.18 6.85
CA GLY A 83 -3.74 -14.08 6.62
C GLY A 83 -3.09 -12.93 7.38
N TYR A 84 -3.69 -11.74 7.38
CA TYR A 84 -3.19 -10.60 8.15
C TYR A 84 -3.24 -10.84 9.67
N VAL A 85 -4.31 -11.45 10.17
CA VAL A 85 -4.42 -11.79 11.59
C VAL A 85 -3.33 -12.78 11.99
N LEU A 86 -3.11 -13.83 11.20
CA LEU A 86 -2.04 -14.80 11.45
C LEU A 86 -0.65 -14.15 11.41
N LEU A 87 -0.41 -13.27 10.43
CA LEU A 87 0.84 -12.52 10.33
C LEU A 87 1.08 -11.66 11.56
N ALA A 88 0.07 -10.90 12.00
CA ALA A 88 0.18 -10.00 13.14
C ALA A 88 0.41 -10.76 14.45
N MET A 89 -0.26 -11.89 14.65
CA MET A 89 -0.18 -12.67 15.90
C MET A 89 1.03 -13.59 15.96
N LEU A 90 1.39 -14.23 14.84
CA LEU A 90 2.38 -15.32 14.85
C LEU A 90 3.74 -14.90 14.30
N LEU A 91 3.81 -13.99 13.34
CA LEU A 91 5.06 -13.69 12.63
C LEU A 91 5.65 -12.32 12.98
N ALA A 92 4.83 -11.28 13.05
CA ALA A 92 5.29 -9.91 13.25
C ALA A 92 6.12 -9.71 14.55
N PRO A 93 5.76 -10.31 15.71
CA PRO A 93 6.57 -10.19 16.92
C PRO A 93 7.99 -10.75 16.78
N TYR A 94 8.14 -11.86 16.06
CA TYR A 94 9.45 -12.47 15.80
C TYR A 94 10.27 -11.65 14.81
N LEU A 95 9.68 -11.16 13.74
CA LEU A 95 10.34 -10.28 12.77
C LEU A 95 10.86 -9.00 13.45
N ARG A 96 10.04 -8.40 14.33
CA ARG A 96 10.44 -7.22 15.09
C ARG A 96 11.61 -7.51 16.03
N LYS A 97 11.59 -8.61 16.75
CA LYS A 97 12.71 -9.04 17.63
C LYS A 97 13.99 -9.28 16.85
N PHE A 98 13.89 -9.79 15.65
CA PHE A 98 15.04 -10.06 14.79
C PHE A 98 15.73 -8.78 14.31
N GLY A 99 15.01 -7.67 14.23
CA GLY A 99 15.53 -6.33 13.97
C GLY A 99 16.09 -6.12 12.57
N LYS A 100 15.61 -6.86 11.56
CA LYS A 100 15.96 -6.67 10.16
C LYS A 100 14.84 -5.93 9.42
N PHE A 101 15.20 -5.22 8.34
CA PHE A 101 14.26 -4.39 7.59
C PHE A 101 13.43 -5.18 6.59
N THR A 102 13.93 -6.33 6.11
CA THR A 102 13.28 -7.07 5.02
C THR A 102 13.19 -8.57 5.31
N VAL A 103 12.18 -9.22 4.71
CA VAL A 103 12.00 -10.68 4.81
C VAL A 103 13.22 -11.46 4.28
N PRO A 104 13.86 -11.10 3.15
CA PRO A 104 15.09 -11.75 2.70
C PRO A 104 16.22 -11.69 3.72
N GLN A 105 16.40 -10.56 4.41
CA GLN A 105 17.40 -10.43 5.46
C GLN A 105 17.08 -11.31 6.67
N PHE A 106 15.80 -11.42 7.02
CA PHE A 106 15.35 -12.33 8.07
C PHE A 106 15.64 -13.78 7.71
N LEU A 107 15.26 -14.23 6.51
CA LEU A 107 15.49 -15.60 6.05
C LEU A 107 16.99 -15.92 5.96
N GLY A 108 17.78 -15.02 5.36
CA GLY A 108 19.24 -15.20 5.28
C GLY A 108 19.90 -15.33 6.64
N GLY A 109 19.49 -14.52 7.61
CA GLY A 109 19.98 -14.59 8.99
C GLY A 109 19.47 -15.79 9.77
N ARG A 110 18.19 -16.16 9.57
CA ARG A 110 17.58 -17.32 10.27
C ARG A 110 18.17 -18.66 9.84
N PHE A 111 18.47 -18.80 8.54
CA PHE A 111 19.02 -20.03 7.97
C PHE A 111 20.53 -19.98 7.78
N TYR A 112 21.19 -18.89 8.15
CA TYR A 112 22.63 -18.68 7.97
C TYR A 112 23.10 -18.94 6.53
N SER A 113 22.26 -18.61 5.53
CA SER A 113 22.46 -18.97 4.13
C SER A 113 22.29 -17.77 3.20
N LYS A 114 23.34 -17.47 2.44
CA LYS A 114 23.29 -16.45 1.38
C LYS A 114 22.36 -16.87 0.23
N SER A 115 22.34 -18.16 -0.10
CA SER A 115 21.46 -18.68 -1.14
C SER A 115 19.99 -18.53 -0.76
N ALA A 116 19.62 -18.80 0.50
CA ALA A 116 18.26 -18.58 0.99
C ALA A 116 17.86 -17.09 0.89
N SER A 117 18.76 -16.17 1.22
CA SER A 117 18.52 -14.74 1.06
C SER A 117 18.33 -14.34 -0.40
N MET A 118 19.14 -14.85 -1.33
CA MET A 118 19.04 -14.55 -2.76
C MET A 118 17.71 -15.06 -3.37
N VAL A 119 17.32 -16.29 -3.05
CA VAL A 119 16.03 -16.85 -3.48
C VAL A 119 14.88 -16.02 -2.92
N ALA A 120 14.95 -15.62 -1.66
CA ALA A 120 13.93 -14.77 -1.05
C ALA A 120 13.85 -13.37 -1.68
N VAL A 121 14.97 -12.78 -2.09
CA VAL A 121 14.98 -11.52 -2.86
C VAL A 121 14.29 -11.70 -4.21
N PHE A 122 14.60 -12.76 -4.93
CA PHE A 122 13.96 -13.06 -6.22
C PHE A 122 12.44 -13.22 -6.07
N CYS A 123 12.00 -14.00 -5.09
CA CYS A 123 10.58 -14.17 -4.79
C CYS A 123 9.90 -12.85 -4.42
N LEU A 124 10.56 -12.02 -3.58
CA LEU A 124 10.04 -10.72 -3.17
C LEU A 124 9.89 -9.77 -4.37
N LEU A 125 10.89 -9.71 -5.24
CA LEU A 125 10.85 -8.86 -6.43
C LEU A 125 9.72 -9.29 -7.37
N THR A 126 9.59 -10.60 -7.63
CA THR A 126 8.52 -11.14 -8.47
C THR A 126 7.13 -10.83 -7.91
N ALA A 127 6.93 -11.09 -6.61
CA ALA A 127 5.67 -10.80 -5.94
C ALA A 127 5.34 -9.30 -5.96
N SER A 128 6.33 -8.43 -5.65
CA SER A 128 6.15 -6.98 -5.64
C SER A 128 5.83 -6.43 -7.03
N LEU A 129 6.49 -6.94 -8.06
CA LEU A 129 6.24 -6.52 -9.45
C LEU A 129 4.82 -6.88 -9.90
N THR A 130 4.40 -8.10 -9.63
CA THR A 130 3.04 -8.57 -9.90
C THR A 130 1.99 -7.72 -9.16
N TYR A 131 2.26 -7.41 -7.89
CA TYR A 131 1.39 -6.56 -7.08
C TYR A 131 1.29 -5.14 -7.66
N ILE A 132 2.41 -4.51 -8.02
CA ILE A 132 2.44 -3.16 -8.61
C ILE A 132 1.65 -3.11 -9.91
N ILE A 133 1.78 -4.10 -10.79
CA ILE A 133 1.01 -4.18 -12.03
C ILE A 133 -0.50 -4.14 -11.74
N GLY A 134 -0.96 -4.96 -10.80
CA GLY A 134 -2.37 -4.98 -10.39
C GLY A 134 -2.84 -3.64 -9.82
N GLN A 135 -2.04 -3.01 -8.96
CA GLN A 135 -2.37 -1.72 -8.35
C GLN A 135 -2.43 -0.60 -9.40
N MET A 136 -1.46 -0.54 -10.31
CA MET A 136 -1.44 0.48 -11.37
C MET A 136 -2.59 0.31 -12.36
N THR A 137 -3.00 -0.92 -12.63
CA THR A 137 -4.22 -1.19 -13.42
C THR A 137 -5.46 -0.60 -12.74
N GLY A 138 -5.59 -0.81 -11.41
CA GLY A 138 -6.67 -0.21 -10.63
C GLY A 138 -6.66 1.32 -10.65
N VAL A 139 -5.49 1.95 -10.54
CA VAL A 139 -5.32 3.40 -10.67
C VAL A 139 -5.76 3.87 -12.06
N GLY A 140 -5.35 3.18 -13.13
CA GLY A 140 -5.75 3.49 -14.51
C GLY A 140 -7.26 3.47 -14.69
N VAL A 141 -7.94 2.45 -14.15
CA VAL A 141 -9.41 2.34 -14.19
C VAL A 141 -10.06 3.51 -13.42
N ALA A 142 -9.57 3.83 -12.23
CA ALA A 142 -10.10 4.92 -11.43
C ALA A 142 -9.94 6.28 -12.13
N PHE A 143 -8.77 6.59 -12.67
CA PHE A 143 -8.51 7.84 -13.40
C PHE A 143 -9.35 7.92 -14.66
N SER A 144 -9.48 6.83 -15.40
CA SER A 144 -10.35 6.78 -16.59
C SER A 144 -11.81 7.07 -16.23
N ARG A 145 -12.29 6.49 -15.14
CA ARG A 145 -13.69 6.64 -14.73
C ARG A 145 -14.02 8.02 -14.15
N PHE A 146 -13.12 8.56 -13.32
CA PHE A 146 -13.38 9.80 -12.60
C PHE A 146 -12.89 11.04 -13.34
N LEU A 147 -11.77 10.96 -14.05
CA LEU A 147 -11.18 12.10 -14.74
C LEU A 147 -11.47 12.11 -16.25
N GLY A 148 -12.05 11.04 -16.80
CA GLY A 148 -12.37 10.95 -18.23
C GLY A 148 -11.15 10.83 -19.13
N VAL A 149 -9.98 10.46 -18.58
CA VAL A 149 -8.74 10.26 -19.36
C VAL A 149 -8.62 8.80 -19.79
N SER A 150 -7.75 8.50 -20.77
CA SER A 150 -7.46 7.10 -21.09
C SER A 150 -6.80 6.38 -19.92
N SER A 151 -7.06 5.08 -19.79
CA SER A 151 -6.49 4.27 -18.70
C SER A 151 -4.96 4.31 -18.69
N GLU A 152 -4.33 4.37 -19.86
CA GLU A 152 -2.88 4.47 -20.00
C GLU A 152 -2.33 5.78 -19.41
N VAL A 153 -2.96 6.91 -19.73
CA VAL A 153 -2.60 8.22 -19.16
C VAL A 153 -2.78 8.20 -17.64
N GLY A 154 -3.87 7.58 -17.16
CA GLY A 154 -4.12 7.40 -15.73
C GLY A 154 -3.02 6.58 -15.04
N ILE A 155 -2.56 5.51 -15.65
CA ILE A 155 -1.46 4.68 -15.13
C ILE A 155 -0.15 5.48 -15.05
N TYR A 156 0.24 6.17 -16.12
CA TYR A 156 1.48 6.96 -16.11
C TYR A 156 1.45 8.12 -15.13
N ALA A 157 0.34 8.85 -15.06
CA ALA A 157 0.17 9.94 -14.12
C ALA A 157 0.21 9.43 -12.66
N GLY A 158 -0.56 8.37 -12.36
CA GLY A 158 -0.58 7.75 -11.04
C GLY A 158 0.80 7.20 -10.64
N MET A 159 1.47 6.51 -11.56
CA MET A 159 2.82 5.99 -11.33
C MET A 159 3.83 7.11 -11.04
N GLY A 160 3.77 8.22 -11.77
CA GLY A 160 4.62 9.39 -11.53
C GLY A 160 4.40 9.98 -10.14
N ILE A 161 3.14 10.17 -9.72
CA ILE A 161 2.81 10.69 -8.39
C ILE A 161 3.30 9.73 -7.29
N VAL A 162 3.00 8.43 -7.43
CA VAL A 162 3.43 7.40 -6.47
C VAL A 162 4.95 7.37 -6.35
N PHE A 163 5.65 7.39 -7.48
CA PHE A 163 7.11 7.39 -7.49
C PHE A 163 7.70 8.60 -6.75
N LEU A 164 7.15 9.78 -7.00
CA LEU A 164 7.63 11.00 -6.33
C LEU A 164 7.48 10.90 -4.81
N TYR A 165 6.30 10.59 -4.31
CA TYR A 165 6.13 10.57 -2.85
C TYR A 165 6.81 9.35 -2.19
N ALA A 166 6.94 8.22 -2.87
CA ALA A 166 7.65 7.05 -2.33
C ALA A 166 9.15 7.29 -2.21
N VAL A 167 9.76 7.90 -3.24
CA VAL A 167 11.20 8.21 -3.24
C VAL A 167 11.56 9.26 -2.18
N PHE A 168 10.77 10.33 -2.09
CA PHE A 168 11.05 11.41 -1.14
C PHE A 168 10.54 11.13 0.28
N GLY A 169 9.40 10.47 0.40
CA GLY A 169 8.78 10.17 1.70
C GLY A 169 9.36 8.96 2.42
N GLY A 170 9.80 7.94 1.68
CA GLY A 170 10.17 6.65 2.23
C GLY A 170 9.04 6.02 3.05
N MET A 171 9.33 4.99 3.84
CA MET A 171 8.33 4.32 4.68
C MET A 171 7.67 5.26 5.69
N LYS A 172 8.39 6.27 6.20
CA LYS A 172 7.83 7.24 7.14
C LYS A 172 6.73 8.09 6.48
N GLY A 173 7.02 8.68 5.32
CA GLY A 173 6.03 9.45 4.56
C GLY A 173 4.84 8.61 4.11
N ILE A 174 5.09 7.41 3.60
CA ILE A 174 4.04 6.46 3.20
C ILE A 174 3.14 6.12 4.39
N THR A 175 3.69 5.79 5.55
CA THR A 175 2.92 5.41 6.74
C THR A 175 1.93 6.53 7.14
N TYR A 176 2.39 7.78 7.24
CA TYR A 176 1.49 8.88 7.61
C TYR A 176 0.48 9.23 6.52
N THR A 177 0.84 9.08 5.26
CA THR A 177 -0.13 9.20 4.16
C THR A 177 -1.21 8.13 4.24
N GLN A 178 -0.86 6.89 4.55
CA GLN A 178 -1.81 5.79 4.75
C GLN A 178 -2.72 6.01 5.96
N VAL A 179 -2.24 6.63 7.05
CA VAL A 179 -3.08 7.02 8.18
C VAL A 179 -4.19 7.99 7.74
N ALA A 180 -3.85 8.98 6.92
CA ALA A 180 -4.84 9.91 6.38
C ALA A 180 -5.81 9.19 5.42
N GLN A 181 -5.31 8.30 4.58
CA GLN A 181 -6.13 7.47 3.69
C GLN A 181 -7.11 6.58 4.48
N TYR A 182 -6.65 5.97 5.59
CA TYR A 182 -7.51 5.17 6.46
C TYR A 182 -8.71 5.98 6.96
N ILE A 183 -8.47 7.21 7.42
CA ILE A 183 -9.55 8.08 7.92
C ILE A 183 -10.57 8.34 6.81
N VAL A 184 -10.12 8.64 5.60
CA VAL A 184 -11.02 8.86 4.45
C VAL A 184 -11.77 7.58 4.10
N LEU A 185 -11.09 6.44 4.00
CA LEU A 185 -11.69 5.16 3.57
C LEU A 185 -12.70 4.60 4.58
N ILE A 186 -12.51 4.85 5.89
CA ILE A 186 -13.43 4.35 6.92
C ILE A 186 -14.68 5.23 7.07
N LEU A 187 -14.61 6.49 6.62
CA LEU A 187 -15.72 7.43 6.68
C LEU A 187 -16.54 7.48 5.38
N ALA A 188 -16.01 6.99 4.26
CA ALA A 188 -16.65 6.94 2.94
C ALA A 188 -17.59 5.74 2.81
#